data_f9aa601f6086360ed5c7eadfd8f151a6
#
_entry.id   f9aa601f6086360ed5c7eadfd8f151a6
#
_cell.length_a   1.000
_cell.length_b   1.000
_cell.length_c   1.000
_cell.angle_alpha   90.00
_cell.angle_beta   90.00
_cell.angle_gamma   90.00
#
_symmetry.space_group_name_H-M   'P 1'
#
loop_
_entity.id
_entity.type
_entity.pdbx_description
1 polymer ?
#
loop_
_entity_poly.entity_id
_entity_poly.type
_entity_poly.pdbx_seq_one_letter_code
_entity_poly.pdbx_strand_id
1 'polypeptide(L)'
;RGPLWSVPHDNENAGFEAALAGVRKHGGVVIAVDSGLAEDGKRRNAAVDRGRPIDPNRNFRDGYPRYANTVLADYRDGARPIIALHTNSRGFDTGTSRCNQSDRPGRGEVSIRFCDDVMQPHPSQSRDWPFDDDDTLAYVAWRNGTSPSTSWCGRTLANADFNVVFERVAVTDGSLSNYALLRGLDYVNFETQERGLDPAALAQARNRLTAMIDRALKLCVRR
;
A
#
# COMPACT_ATOMS: atom_id res chain seq x y z
N ARG A 1 18.37 -11.50 2.68
CA ARG A 1 18.28 -10.04 2.51
C ARG A 1 17.19 -9.74 1.50
N GLY A 2 16.38 -8.73 1.71
CA GLY A 2 15.26 -8.34 0.85
C GLY A 2 14.27 -7.49 1.64
N PRO A 3 13.18 -6.98 1.03
CA PRO A 3 12.18 -6.17 1.71
C PRO A 3 11.50 -6.87 2.89
N LEU A 4 10.93 -6.07 3.78
CA LEU A 4 9.85 -6.53 4.65
C LEU A 4 8.55 -6.36 3.87
N TRP A 5 7.88 -7.46 3.58
CA TRP A 5 6.58 -7.49 2.91
C TRP A 5 5.48 -7.46 3.96
N SER A 6 4.68 -6.43 3.99
CA SER A 6 3.61 -6.26 4.96
C SER A 6 2.24 -6.43 4.32
N VAL A 7 1.42 -7.31 4.87
CA VAL A 7 0.03 -7.52 4.47
C VAL A 7 -0.84 -7.35 5.72
N PRO A 8 -1.25 -6.11 6.04
CA PRO A 8 -1.93 -5.84 7.30
C PRO A 8 -3.40 -6.28 7.33
N HIS A 9 -4.00 -6.55 6.17
CA HIS A 9 -5.40 -6.96 6.08
C HIS A 9 -5.49 -8.37 5.51
N ASP A 10 -6.04 -9.30 6.28
CA ASP A 10 -6.09 -10.72 5.93
C ASP A 10 -7.20 -11.08 4.91
N ASN A 11 -8.10 -10.14 4.62
CA ASN A 11 -9.08 -10.28 3.54
C ASN A 11 -8.57 -9.81 2.16
N GLU A 12 -7.39 -9.21 2.10
CA GLU A 12 -6.78 -8.72 0.87
C GLU A 12 -5.89 -9.78 0.22
N ASN A 13 -6.55 -10.79 -0.39
CA ASN A 13 -5.89 -12.00 -0.87
C ASN A 13 -4.84 -11.74 -1.96
N ALA A 14 -5.10 -10.81 -2.87
CA ALA A 14 -4.14 -10.46 -3.93
C ALA A 14 -2.85 -9.86 -3.36
N GLY A 15 -2.95 -9.04 -2.29
CA GLY A 15 -1.80 -8.52 -1.55
C GLY A 15 -0.97 -9.63 -0.93
N PHE A 16 -1.63 -10.60 -0.29
CA PHE A 16 -0.96 -11.76 0.30
C PHE A 16 -0.22 -12.61 -0.75
N GLU A 17 -0.87 -12.96 -1.85
CA GLU A 17 -0.23 -13.71 -2.92
C GLU A 17 0.92 -12.96 -3.59
N ALA A 18 0.78 -11.64 -3.75
CA ALA A 18 1.86 -10.80 -4.28
C ALA A 18 3.06 -10.73 -3.30
N ALA A 19 2.82 -10.68 -1.98
CA ALA A 19 3.88 -10.77 -0.98
C ALA A 19 4.64 -12.09 -1.07
N LEU A 20 3.93 -13.22 -1.20
CA LEU A 20 4.55 -14.54 -1.39
C LEU A 20 5.35 -14.63 -2.68
N ALA A 21 4.87 -14.05 -3.77
CA ALA A 21 5.61 -13.96 -5.02
C ALA A 21 6.86 -13.07 -4.87
N GLY A 22 6.71 -11.93 -4.19
CA GLY A 22 7.78 -10.98 -3.89
C GLY A 22 8.90 -11.61 -3.09
N VAL A 23 8.60 -12.31 -1.99
CA VAL A 23 9.62 -12.94 -1.14
C VAL A 23 10.34 -14.06 -1.88
N ARG A 24 9.66 -14.83 -2.72
CA ARG A 24 10.28 -15.88 -3.55
C ARG A 24 11.29 -15.31 -4.56
N LYS A 25 10.98 -14.14 -5.12
CA LYS A 25 11.79 -13.52 -6.18
C LYS A 25 12.89 -12.61 -5.65
N HIS A 26 12.61 -11.84 -4.61
CA HIS A 26 13.47 -10.77 -4.11
C HIS A 26 14.02 -11.05 -2.70
N GLY A 27 13.60 -12.16 -2.09
CA GLY A 27 13.95 -12.45 -0.70
C GLY A 27 13.19 -11.57 0.30
N GLY A 28 13.66 -11.55 1.54
CA GLY A 28 13.04 -10.81 2.63
C GLY A 28 12.15 -11.66 3.51
N VAL A 29 11.23 -11.02 4.22
CA VAL A 29 10.30 -11.65 5.16
C VAL A 29 8.89 -11.16 4.88
N VAL A 30 7.92 -12.04 4.87
CA VAL A 30 6.50 -11.69 4.81
C VAL A 30 5.94 -11.63 6.21
N ILE A 31 5.28 -10.53 6.54
CA ILE A 31 4.48 -10.35 7.74
C ILE A 31 3.05 -10.09 7.32
N ALA A 32 2.16 -10.99 7.65
CA ALA A 32 0.75 -10.87 7.35
C ALA A 32 -0.07 -11.03 8.62
N VAL A 33 -1.13 -10.25 8.74
CA VAL A 33 -2.16 -10.52 9.73
C VAL A 33 -2.93 -11.75 9.28
N ASP A 34 -3.16 -12.68 10.20
CA ASP A 34 -3.93 -13.89 9.96
C ASP A 34 -4.95 -14.08 11.09
N SER A 35 -6.21 -13.84 10.78
CA SER A 35 -7.34 -14.10 11.69
C SER A 35 -7.98 -15.47 11.45
N GLY A 36 -7.35 -16.29 10.59
CA GLY A 36 -7.87 -17.58 10.16
C GLY A 36 -8.85 -17.48 8.99
N LEU A 37 -9.38 -18.62 8.60
CA LEU A 37 -10.43 -18.71 7.59
C LEU A 37 -11.81 -18.71 8.26
N ALA A 38 -12.76 -18.01 7.67
CA ALA A 38 -14.16 -18.14 8.04
C ALA A 38 -14.71 -19.51 7.60
N GLU A 39 -15.91 -19.89 8.07
CA GLU A 39 -16.55 -21.17 7.74
C GLU A 39 -16.72 -21.37 6.22
N ASP A 40 -16.87 -20.28 5.47
CA ASP A 40 -16.96 -20.30 3.99
C ASP A 40 -15.58 -20.38 3.30
N GLY A 41 -14.50 -20.60 4.03
CA GLY A 41 -13.14 -20.71 3.54
C GLY A 41 -12.48 -19.38 3.12
N LYS A 42 -13.16 -18.25 3.32
CA LYS A 42 -12.63 -16.93 2.97
C LYS A 42 -11.83 -16.32 4.12
N ARG A 43 -10.76 -15.66 3.78
CA ARG A 43 -10.05 -14.78 4.72
C ARG A 43 -10.90 -13.53 4.96
N ARG A 44 -10.92 -13.06 6.20
CA ARG A 44 -11.65 -11.84 6.59
C ARG A 44 -10.80 -11.06 7.57
N ASN A 45 -10.85 -9.74 7.42
CA ASN A 45 -10.19 -8.86 8.38
C ASN A 45 -11.01 -8.84 9.70
N ALA A 46 -10.75 -9.80 10.54
CA ALA A 46 -11.46 -10.03 11.80
C ALA A 46 -10.59 -9.71 13.04
N ALA A 47 -9.57 -8.89 12.88
CA ALA A 47 -8.72 -8.49 13.99
C ALA A 47 -9.53 -7.76 15.07
N VAL A 48 -9.28 -8.13 16.33
CA VAL A 48 -10.05 -7.63 17.49
C VAL A 48 -9.10 -7.25 18.61
N ASP A 49 -9.31 -6.06 19.22
CA ASP A 49 -8.69 -5.67 20.48
C ASP A 49 -9.76 -5.42 21.54
N ARG A 50 -9.66 -6.14 22.68
CA ARG A 50 -10.60 -6.03 23.82
C ARG A 50 -12.07 -6.14 23.40
N GLY A 51 -12.37 -7.08 22.50
CA GLY A 51 -13.73 -7.34 22.00
C GLY A 51 -14.23 -6.32 20.97
N ARG A 52 -13.39 -5.41 20.49
CA ARG A 52 -13.77 -4.43 19.45
C ARG A 52 -13.03 -4.74 18.16
N PRO A 53 -13.71 -4.71 17.00
CA PRO A 53 -13.02 -4.75 15.72
C PRO A 53 -11.98 -3.62 15.62
N ILE A 54 -10.80 -3.96 15.13
CA ILE A 54 -9.73 -3.00 14.88
C ILE A 54 -9.28 -3.11 13.43
N ASP A 55 -8.76 -2.01 12.89
CA ASP A 55 -7.96 -2.03 11.68
C ASP A 55 -6.50 -2.31 12.07
N PRO A 56 -5.90 -3.47 11.69
CA PRO A 56 -4.52 -3.80 12.00
C PRO A 56 -3.54 -2.73 11.51
N ASN A 57 -3.87 -2.03 10.43
CA ASN A 57 -3.05 -0.94 9.88
C ASN A 57 -3.30 0.41 10.59
N ARG A 58 -3.91 0.44 11.77
CA ARG A 58 -4.13 1.67 12.57
C ARG A 58 -3.58 1.56 13.99
N ASN A 59 -2.77 0.53 14.27
CA ASN A 59 -2.21 0.26 15.60
C ASN A 59 -0.72 0.62 15.75
N PHE A 60 -0.11 1.22 14.75
CA PHE A 60 1.28 1.68 14.81
C PHE A 60 1.35 3.04 15.52
N ARG A 61 1.10 3.02 16.84
CA ARG A 61 1.05 4.24 17.69
C ARG A 61 1.99 4.09 18.88
N ASP A 62 2.53 5.19 19.36
CA ASP A 62 3.40 5.19 20.55
C ASP A 62 2.69 4.65 21.80
N GLY A 63 1.38 4.80 21.91
CA GLY A 63 0.56 4.19 22.97
C GLY A 63 0.45 2.66 22.91
N TYR A 64 0.82 2.03 21.78
CA TYR A 64 0.76 0.58 21.56
C TYR A 64 2.10 0.01 21.07
N PRO A 65 3.22 0.25 21.78
CA PRO A 65 4.56 -0.09 21.28
C PRO A 65 4.73 -1.59 21.05
N ARG A 66 3.99 -2.45 21.78
CA ARG A 66 4.05 -3.91 21.59
C ARG A 66 3.61 -4.32 20.19
N TYR A 67 2.59 -3.66 19.62
CA TYR A 67 2.11 -3.99 18.29
C TYR A 67 3.20 -3.76 17.24
N ALA A 68 3.72 -2.55 17.17
CA ALA A 68 4.79 -2.21 16.23
C ALA A 68 6.04 -3.09 16.45
N ASN A 69 6.44 -3.33 17.70
CA ASN A 69 7.59 -4.17 18.02
C ASN A 69 7.40 -5.63 17.60
N THR A 70 6.18 -6.17 17.66
CA THR A 70 5.88 -7.53 17.22
C THR A 70 5.85 -7.61 15.70
N VAL A 71 5.10 -6.72 15.06
CA VAL A 71 4.94 -6.73 13.58
C VAL A 71 6.27 -6.45 12.88
N LEU A 72 7.11 -5.60 13.45
CA LEU A 72 8.41 -5.22 12.87
C LEU A 72 9.60 -5.95 13.52
N ALA A 73 9.36 -7.05 14.25
CA ALA A 73 10.43 -7.78 14.96
C ALA A 73 11.55 -8.25 14.04
N ASP A 74 11.24 -8.62 12.81
CA ASP A 74 12.21 -9.06 11.80
C ASP A 74 12.82 -7.91 11.00
N TYR A 75 12.39 -6.67 11.26
CA TYR A 75 12.93 -5.45 10.67
C TYR A 75 14.03 -4.87 11.57
N ARG A 76 15.19 -5.53 11.59
CA ARG A 76 16.20 -5.30 12.64
C ARG A 76 17.13 -4.12 12.41
N ASP A 77 17.33 -3.71 11.19
CA ASP A 77 18.43 -2.79 10.84
C ASP A 77 18.04 -1.56 10.04
N GLY A 78 16.76 -1.39 9.72
CA GLY A 78 16.30 -0.27 8.89
C GLY A 78 16.90 -0.21 7.48
N ALA A 79 17.71 -1.20 7.11
CA ALA A 79 18.47 -1.21 5.86
C ALA A 79 17.65 -1.72 4.66
N ARG A 80 16.41 -2.11 4.90
CA ARG A 80 15.53 -2.70 3.89
C ARG A 80 14.24 -1.89 3.78
N PRO A 81 13.68 -1.72 2.58
CA PRO A 81 12.38 -1.07 2.47
C PRO A 81 11.27 -1.95 3.07
N ILE A 82 10.27 -1.31 3.64
CA ILE A 82 8.99 -1.93 3.95
C ILE A 82 8.10 -1.74 2.74
N ILE A 83 7.58 -2.83 2.19
CA ILE A 83 6.63 -2.83 1.09
C ILE A 83 5.31 -3.35 1.64
N ALA A 84 4.33 -2.46 1.77
CA ALA A 84 2.98 -2.85 2.13
C ALA A 84 2.17 -3.16 0.86
N LEU A 85 1.30 -4.15 0.96
CA LEU A 85 0.47 -4.61 -0.15
C LEU A 85 -0.97 -4.63 0.30
N HIS A 86 -1.79 -3.92 -0.45
CA HIS A 86 -3.20 -3.73 -0.19
C HIS A 86 -4.04 -3.97 -1.44
N THR A 87 -5.33 -4.07 -1.21
CA THR A 87 -6.34 -3.92 -2.26
C THR A 87 -7.35 -2.86 -1.88
N ASN A 88 -7.93 -2.20 -2.86
CA ASN A 88 -8.96 -1.18 -2.69
C ASN A 88 -10.26 -1.57 -3.40
N SER A 89 -11.34 -0.87 -3.07
CA SER A 89 -12.60 -1.01 -3.79
C SER A 89 -12.45 -0.47 -5.22
N ARG A 90 -13.18 -1.07 -6.15
CA ARG A 90 -13.23 -0.62 -7.55
C ARG A 90 -13.64 0.84 -7.63
N GLY A 91 -12.77 1.66 -8.19
CA GLY A 91 -12.94 3.06 -8.39
C GLY A 91 -13.64 3.69 -7.19
N PHE A 92 -13.17 4.68 -6.53
CA PHE A 92 -14.04 5.30 -5.54
C PHE A 92 -15.28 5.77 -6.29
N ASP A 93 -16.43 5.24 -5.90
CA ASP A 93 -17.74 5.62 -6.41
C ASP A 93 -17.75 7.13 -6.62
N THR A 94 -18.03 7.54 -7.84
CA THR A 94 -18.05 8.94 -8.28
C THR A 94 -18.79 9.89 -7.35
N GLY A 95 -19.74 9.36 -6.56
CA GLY A 95 -20.48 10.10 -5.52
C GLY A 95 -19.70 10.35 -4.23
N THR A 96 -18.62 9.62 -3.96
CA THR A 96 -17.85 9.70 -2.70
C THR A 96 -16.42 10.20 -2.85
N SER A 97 -15.84 10.13 -4.04
CA SER A 97 -14.51 10.66 -4.32
C SER A 97 -14.54 12.13 -4.70
N ARG A 98 -13.79 12.95 -3.98
CA ARG A 98 -13.58 14.36 -4.36
C ARG A 98 -12.54 14.52 -5.46
N CYS A 99 -11.88 13.42 -5.86
CA CYS A 99 -10.94 13.37 -6.98
C CYS A 99 -11.61 13.15 -8.32
N ASN A 100 -12.85 12.71 -8.35
CA ASN A 100 -13.63 12.59 -9.57
C ASN A 100 -14.14 13.96 -9.97
N GLN A 101 -13.41 14.61 -10.84
CA GLN A 101 -13.93 15.78 -11.55
C GLN A 101 -14.93 15.28 -12.61
N SER A 102 -16.15 15.81 -12.59
CA SER A 102 -17.25 15.39 -13.43
C SER A 102 -17.00 15.48 -14.93
N ASP A 103 -15.99 16.26 -15.34
CA ASP A 103 -15.60 16.47 -16.74
C ASP A 103 -14.55 15.47 -17.25
N ARG A 104 -13.96 14.64 -16.35
CA ARG A 104 -12.92 13.67 -16.71
C ARG A 104 -13.01 12.34 -15.96
N PRO A 105 -14.16 11.69 -15.91
CA PRO A 105 -14.28 10.43 -15.20
C PRO A 105 -13.32 9.38 -15.81
N GLY A 106 -12.42 8.85 -14.99
CA GLY A 106 -11.53 7.75 -15.35
C GLY A 106 -10.36 8.06 -16.28
N ARG A 107 -10.08 9.34 -16.58
CA ARG A 107 -8.88 9.72 -17.34
C ARG A 107 -7.95 10.58 -16.50
N GLY A 108 -6.78 10.03 -16.16
CA GLY A 108 -5.70 10.75 -15.49
C GLY A 108 -5.92 10.92 -13.99
N GLU A 109 -6.89 10.27 -13.42
CA GLU A 109 -7.17 10.28 -11.99
C GLU A 109 -6.72 8.99 -11.33
N VAL A 110 -6.52 9.06 -10.04
CA VAL A 110 -6.16 7.94 -9.19
C VAL A 110 -7.31 7.71 -8.22
N SER A 111 -7.69 6.46 -8.02
CA SER A 111 -8.81 6.08 -7.18
C SER A 111 -8.50 6.28 -5.71
N ILE A 112 -8.66 7.51 -5.24
CA ILE A 112 -8.50 7.88 -3.82
C ILE A 112 -9.74 8.62 -3.31
N ARG A 113 -10.00 8.49 -2.01
CA ARG A 113 -11.21 9.05 -1.39
C ARG A 113 -11.24 10.58 -1.37
N PHE A 114 -10.07 11.20 -1.19
CA PHE A 114 -9.93 12.64 -1.10
C PHE A 114 -8.78 13.11 -1.97
N CYS A 115 -9.01 14.15 -2.76
CA CYS A 115 -7.97 14.95 -3.38
C CYS A 115 -7.98 16.31 -2.69
N ASP A 116 -6.97 16.54 -1.92
CA ASP A 116 -6.76 17.79 -1.21
C ASP A 116 -5.25 18.02 -1.03
N ASP A 117 -4.89 18.95 -0.17
CA ASP A 117 -3.50 19.20 0.14
C ASP A 117 -2.84 18.12 1.03
N VAL A 118 -3.62 17.15 1.50
CA VAL A 118 -3.14 15.96 2.24
C VAL A 118 -2.87 14.80 1.29
N MET A 119 -3.82 14.49 0.41
CA MET A 119 -3.72 13.42 -0.58
C MET A 119 -3.55 14.01 -1.99
N GLN A 120 -2.32 14.01 -2.48
CA GLN A 120 -1.96 14.63 -3.76
C GLN A 120 -1.72 13.55 -4.82
N PRO A 121 -2.67 13.32 -5.73
CA PRO A 121 -2.52 12.34 -6.79
C PRO A 121 -1.56 12.82 -7.88
N HIS A 122 -0.75 11.89 -8.36
CA HIS A 122 0.11 12.04 -9.53
C HIS A 122 -0.14 10.84 -10.46
N PRO A 123 -1.12 10.97 -11.36
CA PRO A 123 -1.50 9.86 -12.24
C PRO A 123 -0.44 9.59 -13.31
N SER A 124 -0.35 8.32 -13.72
CA SER A 124 0.42 7.93 -14.90
C SER A 124 -0.08 8.67 -16.13
N GLN A 125 0.84 9.16 -16.94
CA GLN A 125 0.52 9.92 -18.16
C GLN A 125 0.27 8.99 -19.35
N SER A 126 1.04 7.88 -19.46
CA SER A 126 0.88 6.93 -20.55
C SER A 126 -0.33 6.02 -20.34
N ARG A 127 -0.70 5.77 -19.09
CA ARG A 127 -1.72 4.79 -18.72
C ARG A 127 -1.41 3.40 -19.26
N ASP A 128 -0.12 3.08 -19.35
CA ASP A 128 0.33 1.75 -19.73
C ASP A 128 0.15 0.76 -18.58
N TRP A 129 -0.12 -0.50 -18.92
CA TRP A 129 -0.18 -1.56 -17.91
C TRP A 129 1.09 -1.57 -17.03
N PRO A 130 0.97 -1.70 -15.71
CA PRO A 130 -0.21 -2.03 -14.91
C PRO A 130 -1.04 -0.80 -14.46
N PHE A 131 -0.75 0.42 -14.93
CA PHE A 131 -1.39 1.68 -14.53
C PHE A 131 -2.47 2.16 -15.51
N ASP A 132 -3.02 1.23 -16.29
CA ASP A 132 -4.12 1.47 -17.23
C ASP A 132 -5.50 1.59 -16.57
N ASP A 133 -5.55 1.39 -15.26
CA ASP A 133 -6.70 1.68 -14.40
C ASP A 133 -6.34 2.73 -13.33
N ASP A 134 -7.34 3.22 -12.61
CA ASP A 134 -7.20 4.20 -11.53
C ASP A 134 -7.02 3.57 -10.14
N ASP A 135 -7.21 2.25 -10.01
CA ASP A 135 -7.13 1.51 -8.76
C ASP A 135 -5.72 0.97 -8.46
N THR A 136 -4.86 0.89 -9.50
CA THR A 136 -3.49 0.37 -9.38
C THR A 136 -2.53 1.53 -9.14
N LEU A 137 -2.03 1.66 -7.91
CA LEU A 137 -1.30 2.84 -7.47
C LEU A 137 -0.31 2.57 -6.33
N ALA A 138 0.60 3.52 -6.12
CA ALA A 138 1.51 3.56 -4.98
C ALA A 138 1.16 4.73 -4.06
N TYR A 139 1.09 4.48 -2.75
CA TYR A 139 1.07 5.54 -1.74
C TYR A 139 2.45 5.78 -1.16
N VAL A 140 2.83 7.05 -1.07
CA VAL A 140 4.11 7.49 -0.55
C VAL A 140 3.89 8.64 0.42
N ALA A 141 4.21 8.42 1.69
CA ALA A 141 4.06 9.46 2.71
C ALA A 141 5.23 10.43 2.72
N TRP A 142 4.95 11.70 3.05
CA TRP A 142 5.94 12.74 3.28
C TRP A 142 5.55 13.62 4.48
N ARG A 143 6.56 14.15 5.14
CA ARG A 143 6.35 14.93 6.37
C ARG A 143 5.86 16.34 6.05
N ASN A 144 4.83 16.79 6.76
CA ASN A 144 4.39 18.17 6.71
C ASN A 144 5.57 19.13 7.01
N GLY A 145 5.66 20.23 6.27
CA GLY A 145 6.77 21.18 6.37
C GLY A 145 8.02 20.79 5.55
N THR A 146 7.99 19.65 4.85
CA THR A 146 9.02 19.25 3.88
C THR A 146 8.47 19.24 2.45
N SER A 147 8.98 18.40 1.57
CA SER A 147 8.51 18.25 0.19
C SER A 147 8.21 16.78 -0.09
N PRO A 148 7.24 16.46 -0.97
CA PRO A 148 7.04 15.09 -1.47
C PRO A 148 8.32 14.44 -2.01
N SER A 149 9.27 15.24 -2.49
CA SER A 149 10.56 14.75 -2.95
C SER A 149 11.46 14.16 -1.86
N THR A 150 11.12 14.34 -0.59
CA THR A 150 11.86 13.76 0.55
C THR A 150 11.39 12.35 0.89
N SER A 151 10.27 11.91 0.34
CA SER A 151 9.78 10.55 0.54
C SER A 151 10.70 9.53 -0.13
N TRP A 152 10.89 8.38 0.52
CA TRP A 152 11.63 7.29 -0.09
C TRP A 152 10.98 6.88 -1.41
N CYS A 153 11.76 6.94 -2.47
CA CYS A 153 11.36 6.53 -3.82
C CYS A 153 10.20 7.27 -4.49
N GLY A 154 9.37 8.06 -3.79
CA GLY A 154 8.14 8.62 -4.35
C GLY A 154 8.35 9.40 -5.64
N ARG A 155 9.35 10.28 -5.68
CA ARG A 155 9.70 11.04 -6.89
C ARG A 155 10.18 10.15 -8.04
N THR A 156 10.95 9.11 -7.71
CA THR A 156 11.44 8.15 -8.71
C THR A 156 10.29 7.38 -9.34
N LEU A 157 9.32 6.94 -8.53
CA LEU A 157 8.12 6.26 -9.03
C LEU A 157 7.27 7.20 -9.91
N ALA A 158 7.03 8.43 -9.47
CA ALA A 158 6.28 9.42 -10.26
C ALA A 158 6.97 9.71 -11.61
N ASN A 159 8.29 9.91 -11.61
CA ASN A 159 9.05 10.12 -12.84
C ASN A 159 9.09 8.89 -13.75
N ALA A 160 8.88 7.69 -13.19
CA ALA A 160 8.79 6.44 -13.94
C ALA A 160 7.34 6.09 -14.35
N ASP A 161 6.47 7.08 -14.30
CA ASP A 161 5.09 7.02 -14.77
C ASP A 161 4.20 6.03 -14.01
N PHE A 162 4.39 5.93 -12.70
CA PHE A 162 3.45 5.24 -11.81
C PHE A 162 2.25 6.14 -11.51
N ASN A 163 1.09 5.52 -11.22
CA ASN A 163 0.07 6.19 -10.44
C ASN A 163 0.59 6.32 -9.00
N VAL A 164 0.87 7.54 -8.55
CA VAL A 164 1.39 7.80 -7.20
C VAL A 164 0.44 8.72 -6.44
N VAL A 165 0.20 8.42 -5.18
CA VAL A 165 -0.44 9.34 -4.25
C VAL A 165 0.59 9.76 -3.21
N PHE A 166 0.84 11.06 -3.14
CA PHE A 166 1.67 11.65 -2.10
C PHE A 166 0.81 12.04 -0.90
N GLU A 167 0.98 11.32 0.21
CA GLU A 167 0.27 11.57 1.47
C GLU A 167 1.07 12.53 2.37
N ARG A 168 0.54 13.71 2.65
CA ARG A 168 1.13 14.66 3.59
C ARG A 168 0.76 14.34 5.02
N VAL A 169 1.73 13.96 5.83
CA VAL A 169 1.54 13.58 7.22
C VAL A 169 1.86 14.74 8.15
N ALA A 170 0.84 15.32 8.75
CA ALA A 170 0.97 16.32 9.83
C ALA A 170 0.82 15.65 11.20
N VAL A 171 -0.16 14.76 11.34
CA VAL A 171 -0.45 13.98 12.54
C VAL A 171 -0.65 12.53 12.12
N THR A 172 -0.10 11.60 12.88
CA THR A 172 -0.25 10.17 12.59
C THR A 172 -1.69 9.69 12.75
N ASP A 173 -2.16 8.93 11.78
CA ASP A 173 -3.43 8.19 11.85
C ASP A 173 -3.26 6.79 12.45
N GLY A 174 -2.02 6.41 12.79
CA GLY A 174 -1.65 5.10 13.33
C GLY A 174 -1.36 4.05 12.27
N SER A 175 -1.32 4.40 10.98
CA SER A 175 -0.92 3.51 9.89
C SER A 175 0.56 3.17 9.92
N LEU A 176 0.92 2.05 9.28
CA LEU A 176 2.32 1.67 9.07
C LEU A 176 3.06 2.71 8.22
N SER A 177 2.38 3.30 7.22
CA SER A 177 2.90 4.39 6.39
C SER A 177 3.38 5.57 7.24
N ASN A 178 2.50 6.07 8.11
CA ASN A 178 2.80 7.20 8.98
C ASN A 178 3.88 6.84 10.01
N TYR A 179 3.82 5.64 10.58
CA TYR A 179 4.83 5.14 11.51
C TYR A 179 6.21 5.07 10.87
N ALA A 180 6.31 4.49 9.68
CA ALA A 180 7.55 4.36 8.92
C ALA A 180 8.16 5.73 8.63
N LEU A 181 7.34 6.68 8.12
CA LEU A 181 7.76 8.04 7.86
C LEU A 181 8.33 8.73 9.11
N LEU A 182 7.61 8.65 10.25
CA LEU A 182 8.02 9.31 11.49
C LEU A 182 9.30 8.71 12.09
N ARG A 183 9.60 7.45 11.79
CA ARG A 183 10.82 6.74 12.20
C ARG A 183 11.94 6.77 11.16
N GLY A 184 11.74 7.43 10.02
CA GLY A 184 12.73 7.51 8.95
C GLY A 184 12.99 6.18 8.25
N LEU A 185 12.02 5.28 8.23
CA LEU A 185 12.10 3.99 7.56
C LEU A 185 11.69 4.14 6.09
N ASP A 186 12.37 3.43 5.21
CA ASP A 186 12.01 3.36 3.80
C ASP A 186 10.71 2.56 3.65
N TYR A 187 9.68 3.18 3.08
CA TYR A 187 8.33 2.60 2.98
C TYR A 187 7.64 2.99 1.68
N VAL A 188 6.91 2.05 1.11
CA VAL A 188 5.94 2.29 0.04
C VAL A 188 4.77 1.31 0.20
N ASN A 189 3.57 1.78 -0.07
CA ASN A 189 2.37 0.95 -0.16
C ASN A 189 1.96 0.83 -1.63
N PHE A 190 1.68 -0.40 -2.09
CA PHE A 190 1.10 -0.68 -3.39
C PHE A 190 -0.31 -1.22 -3.23
N GLU A 191 -1.22 -0.69 -4.02
CA GLU A 191 -2.62 -1.09 -4.04
C GLU A 191 -3.06 -1.42 -5.46
N THR A 192 -4.06 -2.27 -5.57
CA THR A 192 -4.82 -2.53 -6.79
C THR A 192 -6.25 -2.89 -6.43
N GLN A 193 -7.14 -2.92 -7.42
CA GLN A 193 -8.54 -3.27 -7.20
C GLN A 193 -8.67 -4.68 -6.62
N GLU A 194 -9.48 -4.82 -5.55
CA GLU A 194 -9.97 -6.12 -5.07
C GLU A 194 -10.91 -6.73 -6.12
N ARG A 195 -10.59 -7.93 -6.57
CA ARG A 195 -11.31 -8.62 -7.65
C ARG A 195 -11.98 -9.92 -7.21
N GLY A 196 -11.96 -10.17 -5.88
CA GLY A 196 -12.52 -11.40 -5.29
C GLY A 196 -11.62 -12.61 -5.44
N LEU A 197 -12.19 -13.79 -5.19
CA LEU A 197 -11.47 -15.06 -5.10
C LEU A 197 -11.57 -15.92 -6.38
N ASP A 198 -12.23 -15.44 -7.43
CA ASP A 198 -12.14 -16.11 -8.72
C ASP A 198 -10.67 -16.22 -9.14
N PRO A 199 -10.17 -17.40 -9.53
CA PRO A 199 -8.75 -17.61 -9.78
C PRO A 199 -8.15 -16.68 -10.85
N ALA A 200 -8.91 -16.36 -11.88
CA ALA A 200 -8.45 -15.48 -12.95
C ALA A 200 -8.41 -14.02 -12.49
N ALA A 201 -9.44 -13.59 -11.76
CA ALA A 201 -9.54 -12.25 -11.21
C ALA A 201 -8.48 -11.99 -10.12
N LEU A 202 -8.27 -12.96 -9.23
CA LEU A 202 -7.22 -12.92 -8.21
C LEU A 202 -5.82 -12.87 -8.85
N ALA A 203 -5.58 -13.71 -9.88
CA ALA A 203 -4.31 -13.71 -10.61
C ALA A 203 -4.07 -12.37 -11.31
N GLN A 204 -5.10 -11.73 -11.85
CA GLN A 204 -4.99 -10.41 -12.48
C GLN A 204 -4.55 -9.34 -11.46
N ALA A 205 -5.20 -9.28 -10.29
CA ALA A 205 -4.84 -8.34 -9.22
C ALA A 205 -3.41 -8.59 -8.71
N ARG A 206 -3.07 -9.85 -8.39
CA ARG A 206 -1.71 -10.23 -8.01
C ARG A 206 -0.67 -9.83 -9.05
N ASN A 207 -0.94 -10.05 -10.33
CA ASN A 207 0.01 -9.73 -11.40
C ASN A 207 0.26 -8.22 -11.53
N ARG A 208 -0.75 -7.37 -11.29
CA ARG A 208 -0.56 -5.91 -11.23
C ARG A 208 0.36 -5.51 -10.07
N LEU A 209 0.09 -6.02 -8.86
CA LEU A 209 0.95 -5.78 -7.69
C LEU A 209 2.38 -6.25 -7.94
N THR A 210 2.58 -7.45 -8.44
CA THR A 210 3.94 -7.98 -8.71
C THR A 210 4.67 -7.18 -9.77
N ALA A 211 3.98 -6.69 -10.80
CA ALA A 211 4.59 -5.82 -11.82
C ALA A 211 5.03 -4.46 -11.24
N MET A 212 4.21 -3.84 -10.38
CA MET A 212 4.60 -2.63 -9.65
C MET A 212 5.82 -2.85 -8.77
N ILE A 213 5.81 -3.92 -7.97
CA ILE A 213 6.93 -4.32 -7.11
C ILE A 213 8.22 -4.47 -7.91
N ASP A 214 8.17 -5.25 -8.98
CA ASP A 214 9.34 -5.53 -9.82
C ASP A 214 9.94 -4.27 -10.45
N ARG A 215 9.09 -3.35 -10.92
CA ARG A 215 9.53 -2.07 -11.45
C ARG A 215 10.09 -1.17 -10.34
N ALA A 216 9.40 -1.07 -9.20
CA ALA A 216 9.82 -0.23 -8.09
C ALA A 216 11.16 -0.67 -7.50
N LEU A 217 11.36 -1.95 -7.25
CA LEU A 217 12.62 -2.45 -6.69
C LEU A 217 13.81 -2.24 -7.62
N LYS A 218 13.63 -2.24 -8.93
CA LYS A 218 14.69 -1.89 -9.90
C LYS A 218 15.05 -0.40 -9.86
N LEU A 219 14.07 0.46 -9.58
CA LEU A 219 14.22 1.91 -9.61
C LEU A 219 14.72 2.48 -8.28
N CYS A 220 14.30 1.87 -7.16
CA CYS A 220 14.42 2.42 -5.82
C CYS A 220 15.56 1.79 -5.00
N VAL A 221 16.42 0.99 -5.62
CA VAL A 221 17.60 0.44 -4.93
C VAL A 221 18.53 1.59 -4.55
N ARG A 222 18.86 1.71 -3.27
CA ARG A 222 19.98 2.56 -2.86
C ARG A 222 21.26 1.98 -3.47
N ARG A 223 21.88 2.72 -4.35
CA ARG A 223 23.21 2.41 -4.88
C ARG A 223 24.27 2.68 -3.82
#